data_07b1e43b9a817ec152eb55cbbdadf4ae
#
_entry.id   07b1e43b9a817ec152eb55cbbdadf4ae
#
_cell.length_a   1.000
_cell.length_b   1.000
_cell.length_c   1.000
_cell.angle_alpha   90.00
_cell.angle_beta   90.00
_cell.angle_gamma   90.00
#
_symmetry.space_group_name_H-M   'P 1'
#
loop_
_entity.id
_entity.type
_entity.pdbx_description
1 polymer ?
#
loop_
_entity_poly.entity_id
_entity_poly.type
_entity_poly.pdbx_seq_one_letter_code
_entity_poly.pdbx_strand_id
1 'polypeptide(L)'
;MKDSIHKYFKVGTIQWMSHPPAQYDLLDSLKTIACDDYFDAIEVCQIKDDATREKARDILAQSHLKVCYGAQPRLLGPKLNPNDLDEEGRAAAEATLIEAVDEAEYLGAKGIAFLSGKWSELTREENYAALLKTTRAVCDHAAKKGMMVELEVFDFDMDKASLIGPAPLAARFAGDMRSSHNNFGLLVDLSHFPTTYEPSKFVIQTLRPYITHLHF
;
A
#
# COMPACT_ATOMS: atom_id res chain seq x y z
N MET A 1 14.67 1.66 23.73
CA MET A 1 14.95 0.27 23.32
C MET A 1 16.39 -0.07 23.68
N LYS A 2 16.68 -1.29 24.11
CA LYS A 2 18.07 -1.75 24.37
C LYS A 2 18.76 -2.25 23.10
N ASP A 3 17.99 -2.68 22.09
CA ASP A 3 18.49 -3.22 20.84
C ASP A 3 18.15 -2.28 19.66
N SER A 4 18.88 -2.43 18.55
CA SER A 4 18.56 -1.74 17.30
C SER A 4 17.19 -2.16 16.77
N ILE A 5 16.46 -1.23 16.15
CA ILE A 5 15.17 -1.48 15.48
C ILE A 5 15.32 -2.55 14.38
N HIS A 6 16.46 -2.60 13.68
CA HIS A 6 16.78 -3.57 12.64
C HIS A 6 16.76 -5.04 13.11
N LYS A 7 16.81 -5.26 14.43
CA LYS A 7 16.63 -6.60 15.01
C LYS A 7 15.19 -7.13 14.85
N TYR A 8 14.23 -6.21 14.76
CA TYR A 8 12.79 -6.53 14.80
C TYR A 8 12.10 -6.24 13.49
N PHE A 9 12.57 -5.24 12.74
CA PHE A 9 11.96 -4.77 11.51
C PHE A 9 13.02 -4.56 10.43
N LYS A 10 12.60 -4.64 9.17
CA LYS A 10 13.32 -4.03 8.07
C LYS A 10 12.93 -2.56 8.04
N VAL A 11 13.92 -1.69 8.19
CA VAL A 11 13.70 -0.25 8.14
C VAL A 11 13.82 0.21 6.69
N GLY A 12 12.88 1.01 6.23
CA GLY A 12 12.87 1.49 4.86
C GLY A 12 12.48 2.96 4.74
N THR A 13 12.53 3.45 3.52
CA THR A 13 12.05 4.79 3.19
C THR A 13 11.15 4.76 1.97
N ILE A 14 10.20 5.70 1.93
CA ILE A 14 9.33 5.95 0.78
C ILE A 14 10.08 6.91 -0.15
N GLN A 15 10.52 6.40 -1.32
CA GLN A 15 11.42 7.11 -2.23
C GLN A 15 10.88 8.49 -2.62
N TRP A 16 9.64 8.59 -3.08
CA TRP A 16 9.07 9.87 -3.56
C TRP A 16 8.73 10.87 -2.45
N MET A 17 8.69 10.43 -1.19
CA MET A 17 8.51 11.31 -0.04
C MET A 17 9.85 11.84 0.49
N SER A 18 10.84 10.96 0.61
CA SER A 18 12.20 11.36 1.04
C SER A 18 12.96 12.13 -0.05
N HIS A 19 12.70 11.82 -1.32
CA HIS A 19 13.32 12.46 -2.48
C HIS A 19 12.22 12.91 -3.48
N PRO A 20 11.52 14.02 -3.20
CA PRO A 20 10.43 14.49 -4.04
C PRO A 20 10.85 14.76 -5.49
N PRO A 21 10.05 14.31 -6.50
CA PRO A 21 10.43 14.43 -7.93
C PRO A 21 10.67 15.88 -8.41
N ALA A 22 10.14 16.86 -7.70
CA ALA A 22 10.38 18.27 -8.00
C ALA A 22 11.83 18.74 -7.68
N GLN A 23 12.57 17.97 -6.87
CA GLN A 23 13.89 18.33 -6.38
C GLN A 23 14.98 17.31 -6.73
N TYR A 24 14.59 16.07 -6.99
CA TYR A 24 15.51 14.95 -7.16
C TYR A 24 15.20 14.14 -8.42
N ASP A 25 16.25 13.71 -9.11
CA ASP A 25 16.14 12.70 -10.16
C ASP A 25 15.81 11.34 -9.53
N LEU A 26 14.91 10.57 -10.17
CA LEU A 26 14.48 9.29 -9.66
C LEU A 26 15.64 8.29 -9.55
N LEU A 27 16.41 8.13 -10.63
CA LEU A 27 17.47 7.10 -10.68
C LEU A 27 18.61 7.43 -9.71
N ASP A 28 18.93 8.72 -9.55
CA ASP A 28 19.95 9.15 -8.60
C ASP A 28 19.49 9.00 -7.15
N SER A 29 18.21 9.24 -6.87
CA SER A 29 17.64 8.97 -5.55
C SER A 29 17.62 7.48 -5.21
N LEU A 30 17.28 6.60 -6.18
CA LEU A 30 17.35 5.15 -5.99
C LEU A 30 18.76 4.69 -5.66
N LYS A 31 19.77 5.19 -6.37
CA LYS A 31 21.20 4.89 -6.08
C LYS A 31 21.60 5.37 -4.70
N THR A 32 21.21 6.60 -4.32
CA THR A 32 21.52 7.18 -3.01
C THR A 32 20.97 6.31 -1.90
N ILE A 33 19.69 5.91 -1.98
CA ILE A 33 19.04 5.04 -0.99
C ILE A 33 19.67 3.63 -1.00
N ALA A 34 19.99 3.09 -2.19
CA ALA A 34 20.62 1.77 -2.32
C ALA A 34 22.04 1.69 -1.74
N CYS A 35 22.74 2.82 -1.62
CA CYS A 35 24.06 2.91 -1.02
C CYS A 35 24.03 3.26 0.47
N ASP A 36 22.87 3.49 1.05
CA ASP A 36 22.71 3.80 2.48
C ASP A 36 22.47 2.52 3.28
N ASP A 37 23.47 2.13 4.07
CA ASP A 37 23.42 0.92 4.90
C ASP A 37 22.39 0.98 6.04
N TYR A 38 21.77 2.13 6.27
CA TYR A 38 20.73 2.28 7.28
C TYR A 38 19.41 1.64 6.83
N PHE A 39 19.11 1.65 5.53
CA PHE A 39 17.87 1.13 5.00
C PHE A 39 17.96 -0.33 4.57
N ASP A 40 17.02 -1.15 5.01
CA ASP A 40 16.81 -2.54 4.57
C ASP A 40 15.75 -2.66 3.47
N ALA A 41 14.95 -1.60 3.27
CA ALA A 41 13.81 -1.58 2.36
C ALA A 41 13.64 -0.22 1.68
N ILE A 42 12.96 -0.25 0.55
CA ILE A 42 12.54 0.95 -0.18
C ILE A 42 11.10 0.75 -0.69
N GLU A 43 10.28 1.78 -0.58
CA GLU A 43 8.99 1.81 -1.25
C GLU A 43 9.08 2.73 -2.47
N VAL A 44 8.71 2.18 -3.63
CA VAL A 44 8.64 2.89 -4.91
C VAL A 44 7.19 2.96 -5.39
N CYS A 45 6.90 3.87 -6.33
CA CYS A 45 5.59 3.96 -6.96
C CYS A 45 5.72 3.87 -8.48
N GLN A 46 4.63 4.17 -9.20
CA GLN A 46 4.56 4.11 -10.66
C GLN A 46 5.71 4.86 -11.35
N ILE A 47 6.38 4.18 -12.27
CA ILE A 47 7.39 4.77 -13.17
C ILE A 47 6.84 4.65 -14.60
N LYS A 48 6.34 5.77 -15.15
CA LYS A 48 5.61 5.79 -16.43
C LYS A 48 6.52 5.56 -17.63
N ASP A 49 7.75 6.09 -17.58
CA ASP A 49 8.70 5.96 -18.69
C ASP A 49 9.38 4.59 -18.67
N ASP A 50 9.24 3.83 -19.76
CA ASP A 50 9.73 2.46 -19.85
C ASP A 50 11.25 2.35 -19.70
N ALA A 51 12.00 3.27 -20.29
CA ALA A 51 13.46 3.27 -20.22
C ALA A 51 13.96 3.60 -18.80
N THR A 52 13.27 4.51 -18.12
CA THR A 52 13.55 4.84 -16.70
C THR A 52 13.17 3.66 -15.79
N ARG A 53 12.02 3.02 -16.07
CA ARG A 53 11.56 1.84 -15.30
C ARG A 53 12.54 0.65 -15.43
N GLU A 54 13.08 0.41 -16.61
CA GLU A 54 14.10 -0.61 -16.83
C GLU A 54 15.37 -0.33 -16.01
N LYS A 55 15.89 0.90 -16.06
CA LYS A 55 17.06 1.30 -15.26
C LYS A 55 16.80 1.23 -13.76
N ALA A 56 15.59 1.63 -13.32
CA ALA A 56 15.19 1.52 -11.92
C ALA A 56 15.17 0.07 -11.45
N ARG A 57 14.60 -0.85 -12.24
CA ARG A 57 14.65 -2.30 -11.98
C ARG A 57 16.09 -2.79 -11.80
N ASP A 58 17.00 -2.39 -12.68
CA ASP A 58 18.39 -2.85 -12.64
C ASP A 58 19.13 -2.33 -11.38
N ILE A 59 18.85 -1.08 -10.97
CA ILE A 59 19.39 -0.53 -9.72
C ILE A 59 18.85 -1.29 -8.52
N LEU A 60 17.52 -1.51 -8.47
CA LEU A 60 16.87 -2.22 -7.37
C LEU A 60 17.32 -3.67 -7.27
N ALA A 61 17.46 -4.37 -8.41
CA ALA A 61 17.92 -5.76 -8.47
C ALA A 61 19.36 -5.95 -7.98
N GLN A 62 20.21 -4.91 -8.11
CA GLN A 62 21.60 -4.92 -7.63
C GLN A 62 21.74 -4.45 -6.19
N SER A 63 20.67 -3.88 -5.62
CA SER A 63 20.69 -3.39 -4.25
C SER A 63 20.42 -4.51 -3.24
N HIS A 64 20.74 -4.27 -1.97
CA HIS A 64 20.38 -5.15 -0.85
C HIS A 64 18.94 -4.91 -0.36
N LEU A 65 18.24 -3.92 -0.90
CA LEU A 65 16.96 -3.45 -0.40
C LEU A 65 15.80 -4.40 -0.74
N LYS A 66 14.91 -4.61 0.22
CA LYS A 66 13.61 -5.18 -0.05
C LYS A 66 12.73 -4.11 -0.69
N VAL A 67 12.24 -4.38 -1.90
CA VAL A 67 11.38 -3.45 -2.63
C VAL A 67 9.92 -3.64 -2.20
N CYS A 68 9.24 -2.54 -1.86
CA CYS A 68 7.80 -2.40 -1.66
C CYS A 68 7.24 -1.47 -2.74
N TYR A 69 5.94 -1.54 -3.02
CA TYR A 69 5.33 -0.73 -4.06
C TYR A 69 4.04 -0.06 -3.56
N GLY A 70 4.04 1.28 -3.57
CA GLY A 70 2.87 2.09 -3.26
C GLY A 70 2.01 2.33 -4.50
N ALA A 71 0.82 1.74 -4.55
CA ALA A 71 -0.16 1.94 -5.62
C ALA A 71 -1.15 3.08 -5.33
N GLN A 72 -1.08 3.73 -4.17
CA GLN A 72 -1.97 4.82 -3.78
C GLN A 72 -1.99 5.96 -4.83
N PRO A 73 -0.85 6.43 -5.39
CA PRO A 73 -0.87 7.48 -6.42
C PRO A 73 -1.62 7.09 -7.71
N ARG A 74 -1.67 5.79 -8.04
CA ARG A 74 -2.39 5.29 -9.21
C ARG A 74 -3.91 5.42 -9.08
N LEU A 75 -4.42 5.38 -7.86
CA LEU A 75 -5.85 5.59 -7.57
C LEU A 75 -6.16 7.08 -7.34
N LEU A 76 -5.34 7.75 -6.54
CA LEU A 76 -5.58 9.14 -6.12
C LEU A 76 -5.47 10.14 -7.29
N GLY A 77 -4.47 9.97 -8.18
CA GLY A 77 -4.26 10.87 -9.31
C GLY A 77 -5.47 10.93 -10.25
N PRO A 78 -5.95 9.82 -10.80
CA PRO A 78 -7.13 9.77 -11.66
C PRO A 78 -8.47 9.73 -10.89
N LYS A 79 -8.44 9.75 -9.55
CA LYS A 79 -9.61 9.69 -8.66
C LYS A 79 -10.42 8.39 -8.82
N LEU A 80 -9.75 7.27 -9.02
CA LEU A 80 -10.37 5.96 -9.08
C LEU A 80 -10.78 5.47 -7.68
N ASN A 81 -11.92 4.80 -7.62
CA ASN A 81 -12.49 4.31 -6.37
C ASN A 81 -12.64 2.78 -6.39
N PRO A 82 -11.80 2.02 -5.66
CA PRO A 82 -11.87 0.55 -5.64
C PRO A 82 -13.14 0.00 -4.95
N ASN A 83 -13.88 0.85 -4.26
CA ASN A 83 -15.18 0.51 -3.65
C ASN A 83 -16.35 1.27 -4.29
N ASP A 84 -16.22 1.68 -5.56
CA ASP A 84 -17.29 2.34 -6.28
C ASP A 84 -18.51 1.42 -6.41
N LEU A 85 -19.71 2.01 -6.33
CA LEU A 85 -20.95 1.32 -6.59
C LEU A 85 -21.27 1.28 -8.08
N ASP A 86 -20.71 2.20 -8.88
CA ASP A 86 -20.68 2.07 -10.32
C ASP A 86 -19.66 0.99 -10.73
N GLU A 87 -20.14 -0.06 -11.36
CA GLU A 87 -19.31 -1.22 -11.72
C GLU A 87 -18.22 -0.85 -12.75
N GLU A 88 -18.44 0.11 -13.64
CA GLU A 88 -17.44 0.57 -14.59
C GLU A 88 -16.29 1.28 -13.86
N GLY A 89 -16.62 2.19 -12.94
CA GLY A 89 -15.64 2.88 -12.09
C GLY A 89 -14.86 1.92 -11.21
N ARG A 90 -15.54 0.97 -10.57
CA ARG A 90 -14.92 -0.07 -9.76
C ARG A 90 -13.96 -0.94 -10.58
N ALA A 91 -14.39 -1.39 -11.76
CA ALA A 91 -13.58 -2.23 -12.65
C ALA A 91 -12.35 -1.49 -13.18
N ALA A 92 -12.45 -0.19 -13.44
CA ALA A 92 -11.30 0.64 -13.82
C ALA A 92 -10.26 0.73 -12.67
N ALA A 93 -10.71 0.87 -11.42
CA ALA A 93 -9.83 0.84 -10.26
C ALA A 93 -9.16 -0.54 -10.09
N GLU A 94 -9.91 -1.62 -10.25
CA GLU A 94 -9.42 -3.00 -10.20
C GLU A 94 -8.34 -3.25 -11.27
N ALA A 95 -8.61 -2.88 -12.52
CA ALA A 95 -7.65 -3.01 -13.63
C ALA A 95 -6.35 -2.24 -13.34
N THR A 96 -6.46 -1.01 -12.83
CA THR A 96 -5.32 -0.19 -12.44
C THR A 96 -4.47 -0.84 -11.34
N LEU A 97 -5.12 -1.50 -10.36
CA LEU A 97 -4.40 -2.22 -9.30
C LEU A 97 -3.75 -3.52 -9.83
N ILE A 98 -4.36 -4.20 -10.77
CA ILE A 98 -3.77 -5.36 -11.46
C ILE A 98 -2.51 -4.94 -12.22
N GLU A 99 -2.56 -3.84 -12.97
CA GLU A 99 -1.37 -3.27 -13.62
C GLU A 99 -0.29 -2.87 -12.61
N ALA A 100 -0.69 -2.38 -11.43
CA ALA A 100 0.25 -2.06 -10.36
C ALA A 100 0.97 -3.31 -9.83
N VAL A 101 0.28 -4.45 -9.72
CA VAL A 101 0.90 -5.73 -9.37
C VAL A 101 1.93 -6.14 -10.42
N ASP A 102 1.62 -5.99 -11.70
CA ASP A 102 2.53 -6.37 -12.80
C ASP A 102 3.78 -5.47 -12.82
N GLU A 103 3.64 -4.17 -12.64
CA GLU A 103 4.79 -3.27 -12.54
C GLU A 103 5.61 -3.51 -11.26
N ALA A 104 4.94 -3.76 -10.13
CA ALA A 104 5.60 -4.06 -8.88
C ALA A 104 6.46 -5.34 -8.97
N GLU A 105 5.94 -6.39 -9.60
CA GLU A 105 6.71 -7.61 -9.89
C GLU A 105 7.92 -7.31 -10.77
N TYR A 106 7.73 -6.54 -11.84
CA TYR A 106 8.82 -6.16 -12.74
C TYR A 106 9.94 -5.40 -12.03
N LEU A 107 9.59 -4.55 -11.05
CA LEU A 107 10.54 -3.82 -10.20
C LEU A 107 11.14 -4.67 -9.07
N GLY A 108 10.73 -5.93 -8.92
CA GLY A 108 11.21 -6.85 -7.89
C GLY A 108 10.53 -6.70 -6.54
N ALA A 109 9.42 -5.96 -6.46
CA ALA A 109 8.64 -5.81 -5.23
C ALA A 109 8.01 -7.13 -4.78
N LYS A 110 7.81 -7.26 -3.46
CA LYS A 110 7.20 -8.44 -2.84
C LYS A 110 5.73 -8.24 -2.47
N GLY A 111 5.21 -7.06 -2.72
CA GLY A 111 3.81 -6.70 -2.49
C GLY A 111 3.51 -5.31 -2.99
N ILE A 112 2.21 -5.02 -3.05
CA ILE A 112 1.67 -3.68 -3.32
C ILE A 112 0.85 -3.20 -2.15
N ALA A 113 0.86 -1.88 -1.92
CA ALA A 113 -0.05 -1.22 -0.98
C ALA A 113 -1.00 -0.28 -1.73
N PHE A 114 -2.27 -0.24 -1.33
CA PHE A 114 -3.27 0.69 -1.86
C PHE A 114 -4.25 1.10 -0.76
N LEU A 115 -5.14 2.06 -1.02
CA LEU A 115 -6.14 2.53 -0.08
C LEU A 115 -7.56 2.27 -0.60
N SER A 116 -8.54 2.22 0.32
CA SER A 116 -9.95 2.26 -0.06
C SER A 116 -10.35 3.65 -0.54
N GLY A 117 -11.41 3.73 -1.32
CA GLY A 117 -11.91 4.99 -1.84
C GLY A 117 -13.00 5.62 -0.97
N LYS A 118 -13.60 6.69 -1.49
CA LYS A 118 -14.69 7.41 -0.85
C LYS A 118 -15.92 6.55 -0.67
N TRP A 119 -16.74 6.88 0.31
CA TRP A 119 -17.92 6.14 0.71
C TRP A 119 -19.03 7.06 1.23
N SER A 120 -20.18 6.49 1.52
CA SER A 120 -21.31 7.17 2.17
C SER A 120 -21.83 6.30 3.30
N GLU A 121 -22.28 6.93 4.39
CA GLU A 121 -22.88 6.21 5.52
C GLU A 121 -24.09 5.36 5.10
N LEU A 122 -24.88 5.88 4.15
CA LEU A 122 -26.09 5.18 3.64
C LEU A 122 -25.76 3.94 2.81
N THR A 123 -24.58 3.87 2.22
CA THR A 123 -24.16 2.79 1.31
C THR A 123 -22.88 2.08 1.79
N ARG A 124 -22.58 2.19 3.09
CA ARG A 124 -21.34 1.66 3.65
C ARG A 124 -21.14 0.17 3.40
N GLU A 125 -22.17 -0.63 3.60
CA GLU A 125 -22.07 -2.09 3.41
C GLU A 125 -21.96 -2.47 1.94
N GLU A 126 -22.61 -1.74 1.04
CA GLU A 126 -22.48 -1.91 -0.41
C GLU A 126 -21.06 -1.52 -0.88
N ASN A 127 -20.54 -0.39 -0.42
CA ASN A 127 -19.14 0.02 -0.69
C ASN A 127 -18.14 -0.99 -0.12
N TYR A 128 -18.42 -1.55 1.07
CA TYR A 128 -17.62 -2.59 1.68
C TYR A 128 -17.58 -3.87 0.84
N ALA A 129 -18.73 -4.31 0.34
CA ALA A 129 -18.83 -5.48 -0.55
C ALA A 129 -18.11 -5.25 -1.88
N ALA A 130 -18.22 -4.05 -2.45
CA ALA A 130 -17.50 -3.66 -3.67
C ALA A 130 -15.98 -3.69 -3.45
N LEU A 131 -15.49 -3.17 -2.32
CA LEU A 131 -14.07 -3.23 -1.96
C LEU A 131 -13.57 -4.67 -1.81
N LEU A 132 -14.35 -5.53 -1.13
CA LEU A 132 -14.02 -6.96 -1.03
C LEU A 132 -13.87 -7.61 -2.40
N LYS A 133 -14.78 -7.32 -3.34
CA LYS A 133 -14.73 -7.84 -4.71
C LYS A 133 -13.43 -7.43 -5.41
N THR A 134 -13.11 -6.14 -5.41
CA THR A 134 -11.88 -5.61 -6.01
C THR A 134 -10.64 -6.20 -5.35
N THR A 135 -10.58 -6.18 -4.02
CA THR A 135 -9.40 -6.66 -3.29
C THR A 135 -9.14 -8.15 -3.52
N ARG A 136 -10.18 -8.97 -3.61
CA ARG A 136 -10.06 -10.41 -3.93
C ARG A 136 -9.47 -10.63 -5.32
N ALA A 137 -9.96 -9.92 -6.34
CA ALA A 137 -9.41 -10.03 -7.69
C ALA A 137 -7.92 -9.63 -7.75
N VAL A 138 -7.55 -8.57 -7.04
CA VAL A 138 -6.14 -8.14 -6.94
C VAL A 138 -5.30 -9.18 -6.19
N CYS A 139 -5.80 -9.75 -5.09
CA CYS A 139 -5.12 -10.80 -4.34
C CYS A 139 -4.94 -12.08 -5.18
N ASP A 140 -5.94 -12.49 -5.96
CA ASP A 140 -5.87 -13.64 -6.86
C ASP A 140 -4.79 -13.44 -7.94
N HIS A 141 -4.68 -12.22 -8.48
CA HIS A 141 -3.63 -11.90 -9.45
C HIS A 141 -2.25 -11.88 -8.80
N ALA A 142 -2.10 -11.23 -7.67
CA ALA A 142 -0.86 -11.12 -6.92
C ALA A 142 -0.36 -12.49 -6.41
N ALA A 143 -1.27 -13.39 -6.02
CA ALA A 143 -0.93 -14.74 -5.55
C ALA A 143 -0.20 -15.56 -6.62
N LYS A 144 -0.55 -15.40 -7.91
CA LYS A 144 0.15 -16.07 -9.04
C LYS A 144 1.62 -15.68 -9.15
N LYS A 145 1.98 -14.53 -8.57
CA LYS A 145 3.32 -13.94 -8.56
C LYS A 145 4.00 -14.06 -7.19
N GLY A 146 3.35 -14.70 -6.22
CA GLY A 146 3.85 -14.83 -4.85
C GLY A 146 3.94 -13.50 -4.10
N MET A 147 3.06 -12.55 -4.44
CA MET A 147 3.07 -11.19 -3.89
C MET A 147 1.98 -10.99 -2.84
N MET A 148 2.29 -10.14 -1.85
CA MET A 148 1.34 -9.63 -0.86
C MET A 148 0.52 -8.47 -1.42
N VAL A 149 -0.69 -8.32 -0.91
CA VAL A 149 -1.56 -7.16 -1.14
C VAL A 149 -1.87 -6.54 0.22
N GLU A 150 -1.61 -5.27 0.37
CA GLU A 150 -1.74 -4.55 1.63
C GLU A 150 -2.74 -3.40 1.46
N LEU A 151 -3.75 -3.35 2.33
CA LEU A 151 -4.67 -2.22 2.36
C LEU A 151 -4.22 -1.25 3.43
N GLU A 152 -4.00 0.00 3.03
CA GLU A 152 -3.64 1.06 3.96
C GLU A 152 -4.88 1.61 4.68
N VAL A 153 -4.73 1.74 6.00
CA VAL A 153 -5.76 2.29 6.88
C VAL A 153 -5.59 3.81 6.93
N PHE A 154 -6.60 4.54 6.41
CA PHE A 154 -6.57 6.01 6.29
C PHE A 154 -7.61 6.70 7.18
N ASP A 155 -7.68 8.04 7.10
CA ASP A 155 -8.79 8.82 7.64
C ASP A 155 -10.10 8.50 6.92
N PHE A 156 -11.23 8.60 7.63
CA PHE A 156 -12.54 8.26 7.08
C PHE A 156 -13.44 9.47 6.78
N ASP A 157 -13.08 10.68 7.22
CA ASP A 157 -13.93 11.89 7.12
C ASP A 157 -13.21 13.18 6.74
N MET A 158 -11.87 13.21 6.73
CA MET A 158 -11.12 14.46 6.56
C MET A 158 -10.46 14.57 5.17
N ASP A 159 -9.23 14.02 5.02
CA ASP A 159 -8.41 14.22 3.83
C ASP A 159 -8.82 13.24 2.71
N LYS A 160 -8.58 11.96 2.91
CA LYS A 160 -8.94 10.93 1.90
C LYS A 160 -10.40 10.52 2.02
N ALA A 161 -10.97 10.62 3.22
CA ALA A 161 -12.33 10.16 3.52
C ALA A 161 -12.57 8.74 3.01
N SER A 162 -11.65 7.85 3.37
CA SER A 162 -11.59 6.47 2.90
C SER A 162 -12.53 5.58 3.70
N LEU A 163 -13.13 4.57 3.04
CA LEU A 163 -14.03 3.62 3.70
C LEU A 163 -13.34 2.89 4.87
N ILE A 164 -12.11 2.44 4.66
CA ILE A 164 -11.34 1.72 5.69
C ILE A 164 -10.44 2.72 6.42
N GLY A 165 -10.96 3.24 7.53
CA GLY A 165 -10.30 4.16 8.44
C GLY A 165 -10.32 3.63 9.88
N PRO A 166 -11.47 3.49 10.56
CA PRO A 166 -11.53 3.01 11.93
C PRO A 166 -11.03 1.58 12.10
N ALA A 167 -10.25 1.33 13.15
CA ALA A 167 -9.61 0.04 13.40
C ALA A 167 -10.59 -1.14 13.49
N PRO A 168 -11.80 -1.05 14.08
CA PRO A 168 -12.74 -2.16 14.08
C PRO A 168 -13.21 -2.55 12.66
N LEU A 169 -13.43 -1.58 11.78
CA LEU A 169 -13.83 -1.85 10.40
C LEU A 169 -12.65 -2.42 9.60
N ALA A 170 -11.44 -1.90 9.79
CA ALA A 170 -10.23 -2.43 9.18
C ALA A 170 -9.95 -3.88 9.62
N ALA A 171 -10.15 -4.20 10.91
CA ALA A 171 -10.01 -5.57 11.42
C ALA A 171 -11.05 -6.52 10.83
N ARG A 172 -12.32 -6.08 10.70
CA ARG A 172 -13.38 -6.84 10.02
C ARG A 172 -12.99 -7.15 8.59
N PHE A 173 -12.57 -6.12 7.84
CA PHE A 173 -12.17 -6.27 6.44
C PHE A 173 -10.99 -7.24 6.29
N ALA A 174 -9.97 -7.09 7.12
CA ALA A 174 -8.81 -7.97 7.09
C ALA A 174 -9.17 -9.42 7.47
N GLY A 175 -10.09 -9.63 8.41
CA GLY A 175 -10.62 -10.94 8.75
C GLY A 175 -11.36 -11.59 7.58
N ASP A 176 -12.25 -10.85 6.92
CA ASP A 176 -13.00 -11.32 5.75
C ASP A 176 -12.07 -11.65 4.57
N MET A 177 -11.05 -10.83 4.34
CA MET A 177 -10.03 -11.12 3.32
C MET A 177 -9.18 -12.35 3.66
N ARG A 178 -8.66 -12.42 4.88
CA ARG A 178 -7.82 -13.54 5.36
C ARG A 178 -8.55 -14.87 5.42
N SER A 179 -9.88 -14.88 5.43
CA SER A 179 -10.66 -16.11 5.36
C SER A 179 -10.45 -16.89 4.05
N SER A 180 -9.99 -16.22 2.99
CA SER A 180 -9.79 -16.81 1.66
C SER A 180 -8.43 -16.49 1.01
N HIS A 181 -7.76 -15.42 1.44
CA HIS A 181 -6.52 -14.93 0.82
C HIS A 181 -5.41 -14.73 1.86
N ASN A 182 -4.51 -15.70 1.96
CA ASN A 182 -3.37 -15.63 2.89
C ASN A 182 -2.34 -14.56 2.50
N ASN A 183 -2.38 -14.07 1.27
CA ASN A 183 -1.52 -13.01 0.74
C ASN A 183 -2.11 -11.61 0.93
N PHE A 184 -3.03 -11.43 1.88
CA PHE A 184 -3.57 -10.12 2.26
C PHE A 184 -3.04 -9.67 3.62
N GLY A 185 -2.78 -8.36 3.78
CA GLY A 185 -2.39 -7.71 5.02
C GLY A 185 -2.86 -6.27 5.10
N LEU A 186 -2.53 -5.61 6.22
CA LEU A 186 -2.76 -4.18 6.41
C LEU A 186 -1.43 -3.43 6.46
N LEU A 187 -1.40 -2.31 5.74
CA LEU A 187 -0.45 -1.24 5.98
C LEU A 187 -1.07 -0.27 6.98
N VAL A 188 -0.37 0.00 8.07
CA VAL A 188 -0.83 0.90 9.12
C VAL A 188 0.15 2.06 9.26
N ASP A 189 -0.33 3.26 8.93
CA ASP A 189 0.42 4.49 9.09
C ASP A 189 0.01 5.18 10.39
N LEU A 190 1.00 5.41 11.27
CA LEU A 190 0.75 6.06 12.56
C LEU A 190 0.31 7.51 12.42
N SER A 191 0.64 8.17 11.31
CA SER A 191 0.23 9.55 11.06
C SER A 191 -1.28 9.71 10.87
N HIS A 192 -1.99 8.61 10.54
CA HIS A 192 -3.45 8.64 10.36
C HIS A 192 -4.24 8.42 11.65
N PHE A 193 -3.62 7.99 12.76
CA PHE A 193 -4.35 7.76 14.02
C PHE A 193 -5.03 9.00 14.60
N PRO A 194 -4.43 10.20 14.56
CA PRO A 194 -5.14 11.39 15.01
C PRO A 194 -6.42 11.68 14.22
N THR A 195 -6.44 11.30 12.93
CA THR A 195 -7.56 11.56 12.03
C THR A 195 -8.63 10.47 12.05
N THR A 196 -8.38 9.33 12.70
CA THR A 196 -9.39 8.32 13.01
C THR A 196 -9.99 8.50 14.42
N TYR A 197 -9.49 9.47 15.20
CA TYR A 197 -9.92 9.77 16.57
C TYR A 197 -9.75 8.58 17.54
N GLU A 198 -8.83 7.66 17.24
CA GLU A 198 -8.61 6.45 18.01
C GLU A 198 -7.27 6.49 18.77
N PRO A 199 -7.21 6.01 20.00
CA PRO A 199 -5.94 5.87 20.71
C PRO A 199 -5.00 4.88 20.01
N SER A 200 -3.75 5.25 19.76
CA SER A 200 -2.76 4.42 19.04
C SER A 200 -2.64 3.00 19.62
N LYS A 201 -2.68 2.88 20.95
CA LYS A 201 -2.65 1.56 21.62
C LYS A 201 -3.83 0.68 21.23
N PHE A 202 -5.03 1.26 21.14
CA PHE A 202 -6.24 0.54 20.73
C PHE A 202 -6.12 0.08 19.28
N VAL A 203 -5.71 0.98 18.37
CA VAL A 203 -5.53 0.65 16.95
C VAL A 203 -4.53 -0.48 16.76
N ILE A 204 -3.34 -0.36 17.34
CA ILE A 204 -2.29 -1.39 17.21
C ILE A 204 -2.75 -2.73 17.82
N GLN A 205 -3.41 -2.73 18.98
CA GLN A 205 -3.90 -3.98 19.59
C GLN A 205 -4.97 -4.65 18.74
N THR A 206 -5.88 -3.87 18.14
CA THR A 206 -6.97 -4.37 17.29
C THR A 206 -6.43 -4.91 15.95
N LEU A 207 -5.50 -4.21 15.31
CA LEU A 207 -5.00 -4.55 13.99
C LEU A 207 -3.80 -5.50 13.98
N ARG A 208 -3.14 -5.70 15.13
CA ARG A 208 -1.91 -6.51 15.26
C ARG A 208 -1.90 -7.83 14.49
N PRO A 209 -2.99 -8.63 14.45
CA PRO A 209 -2.99 -9.91 13.72
C PRO A 209 -2.85 -9.76 12.20
N TYR A 210 -3.11 -8.56 11.67
CA TYR A 210 -3.23 -8.29 10.23
C TYR A 210 -2.14 -7.36 9.71
N ILE A 211 -1.38 -6.69 10.58
CA ILE A 211 -0.32 -5.75 10.19
C ILE A 211 0.82 -6.51 9.53
N THR A 212 1.17 -6.10 8.31
CA THR A 212 2.32 -6.61 7.55
C THR A 212 3.30 -5.50 7.22
N HIS A 213 2.84 -4.24 7.22
CA HIS A 213 3.61 -3.06 6.89
C HIS A 213 3.24 -1.91 7.84
N LEU A 214 4.23 -1.07 8.19
CA LEU A 214 4.05 0.10 9.05
C LEU A 214 4.70 1.31 8.39
N HIS A 215 3.97 2.44 8.38
CA HIS A 215 4.52 3.77 8.14
C HIS A 215 4.51 4.60 9.42
N PHE A 216 5.54 5.48 9.61
CA PHE A 216 5.66 6.39 10.76
C PHE A 216 6.64 7.54 10.49
#